data_e115d9954a2cfc57d1afd48dfa0b363c
#
_entry.id   e115d9954a2cfc57d1afd48dfa0b363c
#
_cell.length_a   1.000
_cell.length_b   1.000
_cell.length_c   1.000
_cell.angle_alpha   90.00
_cell.angle_beta   90.00
_cell.angle_gamma   90.00
#
_symmetry.space_group_name_H-M   'P 1'
#
loop_
_entity.id
_entity.type
_entity.pdbx_description
1 polymer ?
#
loop_
_entity_poly.entity_id
_entity_poly.type
_entity_poly.pdbx_seq_one_letter_code
_entity_poly.pdbx_strand_id
1 'polypeptide(L)'
;MLSRRQLRIKAIKALYAHLKSDSDNMIASEKNMMNSIDKTYDLYFQMMTLPVELAHYAQQRQELAKQKKLPTYEDLHPNTRFIDNAVIRMIADSDTVNDRMAARKLGWSKYPELIRTLYNQLAATDYCLLYTSDAADDLTRV
;
A
#
# COMPACT_ATOMS: atom_id res chain seq x y z
N MET A 1 15.14 4.43 6.59
CA MET A 1 16.31 3.78 7.22
C MET A 1 15.84 2.79 8.28
N LEU A 2 16.29 1.53 8.25
CA LEU A 2 15.93 0.55 9.26
C LEU A 2 16.52 0.95 10.63
N SER A 3 15.75 0.73 11.70
CA SER A 3 16.23 1.00 13.05
C SER A 3 17.35 0.03 13.46
N ARG A 4 18.24 0.45 14.38
CA ARG A 4 19.30 -0.42 14.93
C ARG A 4 18.74 -1.71 15.51
N ARG A 5 17.54 -1.66 16.12
CA ARG A 5 16.84 -2.84 16.65
C ARG A 5 16.49 -3.83 15.55
N GLN A 6 15.95 -3.35 14.44
CA GLN A 6 15.58 -4.20 13.29
C GLN A 6 16.81 -4.84 12.65
N LEU A 7 17.91 -4.09 12.49
CA LEU A 7 19.17 -4.63 11.97
C LEU A 7 19.73 -5.75 12.87
N ARG A 8 19.73 -5.55 14.20
CA ARG A 8 20.15 -6.60 15.16
C ARG A 8 19.30 -7.85 15.06
N ILE A 9 17.97 -7.72 14.95
CA ILE A 9 17.05 -8.85 14.78
C ILE A 9 17.39 -9.61 13.47
N LYS A 10 17.65 -8.88 12.37
CA LYS A 10 18.04 -9.49 11.10
C LYS A 10 19.36 -10.24 11.20
N ALA A 11 20.35 -9.67 11.86
CA ALA A 11 21.66 -10.31 12.09
C ALA A 11 21.53 -11.59 12.93
N ILE A 12 20.78 -11.55 14.02
CA ILE A 12 20.53 -12.73 14.86
C ILE A 12 19.81 -13.84 14.09
N LYS A 13 18.78 -13.49 13.31
CA LYS A 13 18.06 -14.45 12.47
C LYS A 13 18.97 -15.08 11.40
N ALA A 14 19.84 -14.30 10.77
CA ALA A 14 20.77 -14.79 9.76
C ALA A 14 21.82 -15.73 10.38
N LEU A 15 22.38 -15.36 11.55
CA LEU A 15 23.30 -16.21 12.32
C LEU A 15 22.64 -17.52 12.75
N TYR A 16 21.43 -17.45 13.29
CA TYR A 16 20.70 -18.65 13.67
C TYR A 16 20.43 -19.56 12.47
N ALA A 17 20.02 -19.00 11.33
CA ALA A 17 19.79 -19.76 10.11
C ALA A 17 21.09 -20.41 9.60
N HIS A 18 22.22 -19.69 9.66
CA HIS A 18 23.53 -20.22 9.28
C HIS A 18 23.95 -21.39 10.18
N LEU A 19 23.84 -21.24 11.51
CA LEU A 19 24.18 -22.28 12.48
C LEU A 19 23.30 -23.54 12.41
N LYS A 20 22.05 -23.39 11.90
CA LYS A 20 21.11 -24.48 11.71
C LYS A 20 21.15 -25.10 10.31
N SER A 21 21.79 -24.44 9.36
CA SER A 21 22.00 -25.00 8.02
C SER A 21 23.28 -25.85 8.02
N ASP A 22 23.27 -26.95 7.29
CA ASP A 22 24.47 -27.79 7.09
C ASP A 22 25.50 -27.14 6.14
N SER A 23 25.30 -25.86 5.82
CA SER A 23 26.14 -25.10 4.87
C SER A 23 27.13 -24.22 5.62
N ASP A 24 28.42 -24.48 5.44
CA ASP A 24 29.51 -23.63 5.96
C ASP A 24 29.76 -22.35 5.13
N ASN A 25 28.88 -22.03 4.16
CA ASN A 25 29.08 -20.89 3.31
C ASN A 25 28.63 -19.57 3.97
N MET A 26 29.54 -18.94 4.71
CA MET A 26 29.33 -17.66 5.41
C MET A 26 28.98 -16.52 4.41
N ILE A 27 29.61 -16.51 3.24
CA ILE A 27 29.37 -15.46 2.22
C ILE A 27 27.92 -15.51 1.73
N ALA A 28 27.37 -16.71 1.51
CA ALA A 28 25.98 -16.87 1.14
C ALA A 28 25.03 -16.38 2.25
N SER A 29 25.35 -16.65 3.51
CA SER A 29 24.56 -16.21 4.66
C SER A 29 24.58 -14.70 4.82
N GLU A 30 25.71 -14.05 4.63
CA GLU A 30 25.85 -12.60 4.62
C GLU A 30 25.00 -11.98 3.49
N LYS A 31 25.13 -12.50 2.26
CA LYS A 31 24.33 -12.05 1.11
C LYS A 31 22.83 -12.18 1.35
N ASN A 32 22.40 -13.28 1.96
CA ASN A 32 20.98 -13.49 2.30
C ASN A 32 20.50 -12.49 3.36
N MET A 33 21.34 -12.16 4.34
CA MET A 33 21.04 -11.12 5.33
C MET A 33 20.87 -9.74 4.66
N MET A 34 21.81 -9.34 3.79
CA MET A 34 21.74 -8.07 3.08
C MET A 34 20.50 -8.00 2.17
N ASN A 35 20.19 -9.06 1.44
CA ASN A 35 18.96 -9.16 0.65
C ASN A 35 17.69 -9.03 1.52
N SER A 36 17.70 -9.60 2.72
CA SER A 36 16.59 -9.50 3.65
C SER A 36 16.39 -8.06 4.15
N ILE A 37 17.47 -7.29 4.32
CA ILE A 37 17.43 -5.87 4.67
C ILE A 37 16.83 -5.07 3.52
N ASP A 38 17.29 -5.27 2.31
CA ASP A 38 16.79 -4.60 1.10
C ASP A 38 15.31 -4.88 0.85
N LYS A 39 14.88 -6.14 0.97
CA LYS A 39 13.46 -6.51 0.85
C LYS A 39 12.57 -5.85 1.89
N THR A 40 13.07 -5.56 3.09
CA THR A 40 12.30 -4.82 4.09
C THR A 40 12.10 -3.37 3.67
N TYR A 41 13.09 -2.78 3.03
CA TYR A 41 13.01 -1.44 2.48
C TYR A 41 12.06 -1.40 1.25
N ASP A 42 12.12 -2.39 0.38
CA ASP A 42 11.19 -2.53 -0.73
C ASP A 42 9.72 -2.68 -0.25
N LEU A 43 9.50 -3.46 0.82
CA LEU A 43 8.18 -3.58 1.46
C LEU A 43 7.66 -2.24 1.98
N TYR A 44 8.52 -1.40 2.54
CA TYR A 44 8.13 -0.06 2.99
C TYR A 44 7.55 0.77 1.84
N PHE A 45 8.23 0.82 0.68
CA PHE A 45 7.72 1.53 -0.49
C PHE A 45 6.43 0.92 -1.03
N GLN A 46 6.36 -0.40 -1.09
CA GLN A 46 5.16 -1.09 -1.52
C GLN A 46 3.97 -0.78 -0.63
N MET A 47 4.14 -0.78 0.70
CA MET A 47 3.07 -0.41 1.63
C MET A 47 2.70 1.07 1.53
N MET A 48 3.65 1.95 1.25
CA MET A 48 3.40 3.38 1.07
C MET A 48 2.54 3.67 -0.17
N THR A 49 2.65 2.86 -1.23
CA THR A 49 1.84 2.99 -2.45
C THR A 49 0.48 2.29 -2.36
N LEU A 50 0.19 1.55 -1.30
CA LEU A 50 -1.09 0.86 -1.11
C LEU A 50 -2.31 1.81 -1.17
N PRO A 51 -2.32 2.99 -0.50
CA PRO A 51 -3.43 3.93 -0.61
C PRO A 51 -3.66 4.44 -2.03
N VAL A 52 -2.60 4.61 -2.82
CA VAL A 52 -2.68 5.02 -4.23
C VAL A 52 -3.39 3.94 -5.04
N GLU A 53 -3.02 2.69 -4.86
CA GLU A 53 -3.65 1.56 -5.56
C GLU A 53 -5.12 1.37 -5.17
N LEU A 54 -5.45 1.58 -3.88
CA LEU A 54 -6.85 1.57 -3.42
C LEU A 54 -7.66 2.71 -4.05
N ALA A 55 -7.08 3.90 -4.24
CA ALA A 55 -7.73 5.02 -4.92
C ALA A 55 -7.95 4.71 -6.42
N HIS A 56 -6.99 4.12 -7.10
CA HIS A 56 -7.15 3.64 -8.48
C HIS A 56 -8.27 2.60 -8.60
N TYR A 57 -8.32 1.64 -7.67
CA TYR A 57 -9.39 0.65 -7.64
C TYR A 57 -10.76 1.30 -7.41
N ALA A 58 -10.85 2.27 -6.49
CA ALA A 58 -12.07 3.04 -6.25
C ALA A 58 -12.55 3.77 -7.50
N GLN A 59 -11.62 4.43 -8.21
CA GLN A 59 -11.90 5.14 -9.46
C GLN A 59 -12.44 4.19 -10.53
N GLN A 60 -11.76 3.07 -10.77
CA GLN A 60 -12.20 2.06 -11.73
C GLN A 60 -13.61 1.54 -11.40
N ARG A 61 -13.89 1.30 -10.11
CA ARG A 61 -15.21 0.85 -9.66
C ARG A 61 -16.29 1.90 -9.92
N GLN A 62 -16.00 3.19 -9.71
CA GLN A 62 -16.92 4.29 -9.99
C GLN A 62 -17.17 4.42 -11.52
N GLU A 63 -16.16 4.28 -12.34
CA GLU A 63 -16.31 4.31 -13.80
C GLU A 63 -17.18 3.15 -14.31
N LEU A 64 -16.97 1.95 -13.78
CA LEU A 64 -17.81 0.79 -14.10
C LEU A 64 -19.27 0.97 -13.63
N ALA A 65 -19.46 1.63 -12.47
CA ALA A 65 -20.80 1.93 -11.96
C ALA A 65 -21.58 2.88 -12.87
N LYS A 66 -20.93 3.87 -13.43
CA LYS A 66 -21.53 4.81 -14.43
C LYS A 66 -21.97 4.12 -15.73
N GLN A 67 -21.32 3.02 -16.09
CA GLN A 67 -21.60 2.25 -17.31
C GLN A 67 -22.72 1.20 -17.15
N LYS A 68 -23.36 1.10 -15.98
CA LYS A 68 -24.50 0.20 -15.78
C LYS A 68 -25.67 0.61 -16.68
N LYS A 69 -26.49 -0.36 -17.09
CA LYS A 69 -27.69 -0.11 -17.91
C LYS A 69 -28.71 0.80 -17.22
N LEU A 70 -28.78 0.76 -15.88
CA LEU A 70 -29.63 1.59 -15.03
C LEU A 70 -28.77 2.13 -13.88
N PRO A 71 -28.03 3.22 -14.11
CA PRO A 71 -27.22 3.82 -13.06
C PRO A 71 -28.13 4.52 -12.03
N THR A 72 -27.80 4.40 -10.76
CA THR A 72 -28.47 5.16 -9.69
C THR A 72 -27.95 6.60 -9.67
N TYR A 73 -28.62 7.51 -8.94
CA TYR A 73 -28.14 8.87 -8.74
C TYR A 73 -26.72 8.88 -8.13
N GLU A 74 -26.43 8.00 -7.18
CA GLU A 74 -25.13 7.84 -6.56
C GLU A 74 -24.05 7.31 -7.54
N ASP A 75 -24.45 6.44 -8.47
CA ASP A 75 -23.54 5.96 -9.53
C ASP A 75 -23.13 7.10 -10.49
N LEU A 76 -24.02 8.07 -10.71
CA LEU A 76 -23.74 9.22 -11.59
C LEU A 76 -22.99 10.35 -10.87
N HIS A 77 -23.19 10.48 -9.54
CA HIS A 77 -22.57 11.50 -8.70
C HIS A 77 -21.78 10.86 -7.55
N PRO A 78 -20.74 10.06 -7.86
CA PRO A 78 -19.98 9.36 -6.84
C PRO A 78 -19.18 10.34 -5.99
N ASN A 79 -19.03 10.02 -4.71
CA ASN A 79 -18.14 10.74 -3.84
C ASN A 79 -16.67 10.46 -4.19
N THR A 80 -15.93 11.49 -4.59
CA THR A 80 -14.53 11.38 -5.03
C THR A 80 -13.52 11.78 -3.95
N ARG A 81 -13.94 12.17 -2.76
CA ARG A 81 -13.06 12.70 -1.69
C ARG A 81 -11.89 11.77 -1.37
N PHE A 82 -12.12 10.46 -1.35
CA PHE A 82 -11.06 9.48 -1.11
C PHE A 82 -10.04 9.49 -2.26
N ILE A 83 -10.51 9.51 -3.50
CA ILE A 83 -9.66 9.51 -4.71
C ILE A 83 -8.89 10.82 -4.81
N ASP A 84 -9.54 11.93 -4.47
CA ASP A 84 -8.98 13.29 -4.54
C ASP A 84 -8.14 13.69 -3.31
N ASN A 85 -7.88 12.76 -2.40
CA ASN A 85 -7.13 13.03 -1.19
C ASN A 85 -5.73 13.55 -1.49
N ALA A 86 -5.38 14.71 -0.90
CA ALA A 86 -4.11 15.39 -1.14
C ALA A 86 -2.89 14.55 -0.76
N VAL A 87 -2.97 13.73 0.31
CA VAL A 87 -1.87 12.86 0.74
C VAL A 87 -1.65 11.72 -0.26
N ILE A 88 -2.74 11.13 -0.78
CA ILE A 88 -2.66 10.08 -1.80
C ILE A 88 -2.02 10.64 -3.07
N ARG A 89 -2.44 11.83 -3.52
CA ARG A 89 -1.84 12.50 -4.68
C ARG A 89 -0.37 12.82 -4.46
N MET A 90 0.00 13.34 -3.30
CA MET A 90 1.39 13.63 -2.97
C MET A 90 2.28 12.37 -3.05
N ILE A 91 1.78 11.21 -2.63
CA ILE A 91 2.51 9.94 -2.74
C ILE A 91 2.59 9.50 -4.20
N ALA A 92 1.49 9.60 -4.96
CA ALA A 92 1.43 9.22 -6.36
C ALA A 92 2.37 10.07 -7.23
N ASP A 93 2.49 11.36 -6.94
CA ASP A 93 3.31 12.32 -7.69
C ASP A 93 4.79 12.33 -7.25
N SER A 94 5.16 11.53 -6.25
CA SER A 94 6.53 11.49 -5.74
C SER A 94 7.48 10.72 -6.67
N ASP A 95 8.38 11.43 -7.35
CA ASP A 95 9.41 10.83 -8.22
C ASP A 95 10.24 9.77 -7.50
N THR A 96 10.65 10.04 -6.27
CA THR A 96 11.45 9.10 -5.46
C THR A 96 10.73 7.77 -5.23
N VAL A 97 9.43 7.80 -5.01
CA VAL A 97 8.60 6.60 -4.82
C VAL A 97 8.47 5.86 -6.15
N ASN A 98 8.12 6.59 -7.21
CA ASN A 98 7.90 6.03 -8.55
C ASN A 98 9.18 5.40 -9.12
N ASP A 99 10.33 6.07 -9.00
CA ASP A 99 11.64 5.56 -9.43
C ASP A 99 12.00 4.26 -8.71
N ARG A 100 11.77 4.21 -7.38
CA ARG A 100 12.05 3.02 -6.59
C ARG A 100 11.13 1.86 -6.97
N MET A 101 9.83 2.13 -7.16
CA MET A 101 8.85 1.14 -7.58
C MET A 101 9.20 0.56 -8.94
N ALA A 102 9.59 1.40 -9.89
CA ALA A 102 10.01 1.00 -11.24
C ALA A 102 11.31 0.20 -11.22
N ALA A 103 12.35 0.69 -10.53
CA ALA A 103 13.67 0.06 -10.47
C ALA A 103 13.62 -1.36 -9.86
N ARG A 104 12.76 -1.58 -8.87
CA ARG A 104 12.60 -2.86 -8.18
C ARG A 104 11.44 -3.70 -8.71
N LYS A 105 10.69 -3.19 -9.71
CA LYS A 105 9.48 -3.84 -10.27
C LYS A 105 8.48 -4.21 -9.17
N LEU A 106 8.29 -3.29 -8.22
CA LEU A 106 7.32 -3.42 -7.15
C LEU A 106 5.94 -2.99 -7.66
N GLY A 107 4.89 -3.55 -7.10
CA GLY A 107 3.53 -3.18 -7.48
C GLY A 107 2.49 -4.14 -6.89
N TRP A 108 1.24 -3.75 -7.03
CA TRP A 108 0.08 -4.48 -6.48
C TRP A 108 -0.66 -5.30 -7.53
N SER A 109 -0.29 -5.17 -8.82
CA SER A 109 -0.93 -5.88 -9.94
C SER A 109 -1.01 -7.40 -9.79
N LYS A 110 -0.12 -7.99 -8.99
CA LYS A 110 -0.11 -9.43 -8.68
C LYS A 110 -1.14 -9.83 -7.61
N TYR A 111 -1.75 -8.86 -6.93
CA TYR A 111 -2.60 -9.09 -5.77
C TYR A 111 -3.97 -8.39 -5.88
N PRO A 112 -4.71 -8.55 -7.00
CA PRO A 112 -5.98 -7.84 -7.23
C PRO A 112 -7.04 -8.19 -6.19
N GLU A 113 -7.12 -9.45 -5.76
CA GLU A 113 -8.06 -9.89 -4.74
C GLU A 113 -7.77 -9.28 -3.36
N LEU A 114 -6.50 -9.06 -3.03
CA LEU A 114 -6.11 -8.38 -1.80
C LEU A 114 -6.59 -6.93 -1.83
N ILE A 115 -6.34 -6.21 -2.93
CA ILE A 115 -6.78 -4.82 -3.11
C ILE A 115 -8.30 -4.72 -3.00
N ARG A 116 -9.04 -5.61 -3.66
CA ARG A 116 -10.49 -5.69 -3.58
C ARG A 116 -10.99 -5.90 -2.16
N THR A 117 -10.39 -6.85 -1.44
CA THR A 117 -10.77 -7.16 -0.06
C THR A 117 -10.51 -5.99 0.88
N LEU A 118 -9.31 -5.39 0.78
CA LEU A 118 -8.92 -4.23 1.58
C LEU A 118 -9.83 -3.03 1.30
N TYR A 119 -10.14 -2.77 0.03
CA TYR A 119 -11.05 -1.69 -0.33
C TYR A 119 -12.46 -1.90 0.26
N ASN A 120 -13.02 -3.11 0.15
CA ASN A 120 -14.33 -3.41 0.71
C ASN A 120 -14.35 -3.30 2.25
N GLN A 121 -13.28 -3.71 2.92
CA GLN A 121 -13.13 -3.53 4.36
C GLN A 121 -13.03 -2.04 4.72
N LEU A 122 -12.23 -1.28 3.98
CA LEU A 122 -12.09 0.16 4.19
C LEU A 122 -13.44 0.88 3.99
N ALA A 123 -14.16 0.56 2.91
CA ALA A 123 -15.46 1.16 2.60
C ALA A 123 -16.54 0.83 3.63
N ALA A 124 -16.42 -0.29 4.35
CA ALA A 124 -17.32 -0.68 5.42
C ALA A 124 -17.00 -0.04 6.79
N THR A 125 -15.88 0.69 6.89
CA THR A 125 -15.50 1.35 8.16
C THR A 125 -16.19 2.70 8.31
N ASP A 126 -16.53 3.07 9.55
CA ASP A 126 -17.10 4.37 9.88
C ASP A 126 -16.20 5.53 9.48
N TYR A 127 -14.89 5.33 9.52
CA TYR A 127 -13.90 6.33 9.07
C TYR A 127 -14.07 6.71 7.60
N CYS A 128 -14.32 5.73 6.73
CA CYS A 128 -14.54 6.00 5.32
C CYS A 128 -15.81 6.82 5.10
N LEU A 129 -16.90 6.47 5.81
CA LEU A 129 -18.16 7.21 5.77
C LEU A 129 -18.02 8.63 6.32
N LEU A 130 -17.28 8.81 7.42
CA LEU A 130 -17.08 10.10 8.07
C LEU A 130 -16.29 11.08 7.18
N TYR A 131 -15.22 10.62 6.52
CA TYR A 131 -14.38 11.45 5.67
C TYR A 131 -14.90 11.57 4.23
N THR A 132 -15.86 10.76 3.82
CA THR A 132 -16.43 10.77 2.47
C THR A 132 -17.87 11.31 2.44
N SER A 133 -18.51 11.58 3.59
CA SER A 133 -19.84 12.17 3.68
C SER A 133 -19.78 13.66 3.99
N ASP A 134 -20.82 14.42 3.59
CA ASP A 134 -20.95 15.84 3.90
C ASP A 134 -21.13 16.12 5.41
N ALA A 135 -21.51 15.11 6.19
CA ALA A 135 -21.59 15.19 7.64
C ALA A 135 -20.25 15.50 8.33
N ALA A 136 -19.11 15.24 7.66
CA ALA A 136 -17.79 15.61 8.20
C ALA A 136 -17.52 17.12 8.15
N ASP A 137 -18.12 17.86 7.24
CA ASP A 137 -17.97 19.31 7.13
C ASP A 137 -18.78 20.07 8.19
N ASP A 138 -19.87 19.49 8.70
CA ASP A 138 -20.67 20.09 9.77
C ASP A 138 -20.00 20.01 11.14
N LEU A 139 -19.14 19.00 11.38
CA LEU A 139 -18.40 18.83 12.63
C LEU A 139 -17.17 19.78 12.73
N THR A 140 -16.72 20.37 11.63
CA THR A 140 -15.59 21.30 11.59
C THR A 140 -16.00 22.78 11.61
N ARG A 141 -17.29 23.07 11.62
CA ARG A 141 -17.88 24.42 11.68
C ARG A 141 -18.28 24.87 13.09
N VAL A 142 -17.55 24.44 14.13
CA VAL A 142 -17.72 24.97 15.50
C VAL A 142 -16.60 25.94 15.82
#